data_50303369a7156ed2068409c2d9a62d4d
#
_entry.id   50303369a7156ed2068409c2d9a62d4d
#
_cell.length_a   1.000
_cell.length_b   1.000
_cell.length_c   1.000
_cell.angle_alpha   90.00
_cell.angle_beta   90.00
_cell.angle_gamma   90.00
#
_symmetry.space_group_name_H-M   'P 1'
#
loop_
_entity.id
_entity.type
_entity.pdbx_description
1 polymer ?
#
loop_
_entity_poly.entity_id
_entity_poly.type
_entity_poly.pdbx_seq_one_letter_code
_entity_poly.pdbx_strand_id
1 'polypeptide(L)'
;MLQLAEKDGFTVKNVDNVAGHIEMGEGEELIGILCHVDVVPEGDGWSSDPFGAEIRNGRIYARGAIDDKGPTMAAYHAMKLVRELGEPLNKRVRMIIGTDEESNWRCVDRYFEVEEMPSIGFAPDADFPIISAEKGIWDFSVIHPADAGNGTNSDVNVIKFSSGRRTNMVPDFATAIVEAANPAEVAANYQDYLQKYSLKGQAVPQKNQVLLEMNGVSAHAMEPKNGKNAGLHLAVFLADLTLDPHAKAYFTFIKDRLFEDSRGNNLGVAYSDEQTGELTVNAGVFNYSKQGDSSIGFSMRYPVTFEWEQQKAALEERLAAYNLKVKTNS
;
A
#
# COMPACT_ATOMS: atom_id res chain seq x y z
N MET A 1 -5.79 15.24 -23.34
CA MET A 1 -6.28 14.01 -24.01
C MET A 1 -7.51 14.31 -24.88
N LEU A 2 -8.66 14.70 -24.33
CA LEU A 2 -9.91 14.91 -25.10
C LEU A 2 -9.73 15.90 -26.25
N GLN A 3 -9.10 17.04 -26.03
CA GLN A 3 -8.83 18.02 -27.11
C GLN A 3 -7.94 17.48 -28.25
N LEU A 4 -7.00 16.59 -27.92
CA LEU A 4 -6.19 15.90 -28.94
C LEU A 4 -7.05 14.95 -29.76
N ALA A 5 -7.88 14.17 -29.11
CA ALA A 5 -8.77 13.21 -29.74
C ALA A 5 -9.82 13.90 -30.63
N GLU A 6 -10.37 15.04 -30.20
CA GLU A 6 -11.30 15.85 -30.99
C GLU A 6 -10.62 16.38 -32.26
N LYS A 7 -9.39 16.89 -32.19
CA LYS A 7 -8.59 17.29 -33.35
C LYS A 7 -8.32 16.14 -34.31
N ASP A 8 -8.13 14.95 -33.76
CA ASP A 8 -7.93 13.74 -34.55
C ASP A 8 -9.27 13.18 -35.10
N GLY A 9 -10.41 13.81 -34.81
CA GLY A 9 -11.73 13.48 -35.39
C GLY A 9 -12.48 12.36 -34.63
N PHE A 10 -12.16 12.11 -33.38
CA PHE A 10 -12.96 11.22 -32.50
C PHE A 10 -14.11 11.97 -31.85
N THR A 11 -15.16 11.25 -31.51
CA THR A 11 -16.19 11.76 -30.60
C THR A 11 -15.63 11.77 -29.18
N VAL A 12 -15.80 12.88 -28.47
CA VAL A 12 -15.31 13.03 -27.11
C VAL A 12 -16.39 13.54 -26.17
N LYS A 13 -16.32 13.14 -24.93
CA LYS A 13 -17.18 13.66 -23.85
C LYS A 13 -16.37 13.89 -22.58
N ASN A 14 -16.60 15.04 -21.96
CA ASN A 14 -16.10 15.35 -20.62
C ASN A 14 -17.24 15.14 -19.63
N VAL A 15 -17.00 14.40 -18.56
CA VAL A 15 -17.93 14.16 -17.46
C VAL A 15 -17.44 14.91 -16.25
N ASP A 16 -18.01 16.08 -16.01
CA ASP A 16 -17.82 16.96 -14.83
C ASP A 16 -16.34 17.25 -14.46
N ASN A 17 -15.42 17.18 -15.43
CA ASN A 17 -13.97 17.29 -15.24
C ASN A 17 -13.36 16.26 -14.27
N VAL A 18 -14.03 15.16 -14.00
CA VAL A 18 -13.53 14.04 -13.17
C VAL A 18 -13.27 12.79 -13.99
N ALA A 19 -13.93 12.67 -15.15
CA ALA A 19 -13.70 11.60 -16.11
C ALA A 19 -14.03 12.09 -17.52
N GLY A 20 -13.75 11.29 -18.52
CA GLY A 20 -14.17 11.55 -19.90
C GLY A 20 -13.99 10.32 -20.77
N HIS A 21 -14.43 10.43 -22.04
CA HIS A 21 -14.17 9.35 -22.97
C HIS A 21 -13.90 9.83 -24.39
N ILE A 22 -13.29 8.94 -25.14
CA ILE A 22 -13.02 9.02 -26.58
C ILE A 22 -13.73 7.84 -27.22
N GLU A 23 -14.57 8.09 -28.24
CA GLU A 23 -15.38 7.03 -28.86
C GLU A 23 -15.23 7.03 -30.36
N MET A 24 -15.32 5.83 -30.96
CA MET A 24 -15.40 5.59 -32.38
C MET A 24 -16.28 4.37 -32.68
N GLY A 25 -16.69 4.21 -33.93
CA GLY A 25 -17.54 3.10 -34.41
C GLY A 25 -19.01 3.36 -34.20
N GLU A 26 -19.83 2.44 -34.67
CA GLU A 26 -21.30 2.48 -34.64
C GLU A 26 -21.85 1.16 -34.13
N GLY A 27 -23.09 1.14 -33.63
CA GLY A 27 -23.77 -0.06 -33.17
C GLY A 27 -24.24 0.00 -31.74
N GLU A 28 -24.94 -1.04 -31.30
CA GLU A 28 -25.53 -1.11 -29.96
C GLU A 28 -24.50 -1.57 -28.90
N GLU A 29 -23.62 -2.50 -29.27
CA GLU A 29 -22.64 -3.03 -28.35
C GLU A 29 -21.49 -2.05 -28.15
N LEU A 30 -21.04 -1.94 -26.89
CA LEU A 30 -19.94 -1.08 -26.46
C LEU A 30 -18.78 -1.90 -25.92
N ILE A 31 -17.59 -1.71 -26.50
CA ILE A 31 -16.31 -2.20 -25.99
C ILE A 31 -15.63 -1.08 -25.22
N GLY A 32 -15.28 -1.33 -23.95
CA GLY A 32 -14.59 -0.37 -23.09
C GLY A 32 -13.09 -0.61 -23.05
N ILE A 33 -12.31 0.48 -23.06
CA ILE A 33 -10.90 0.50 -22.72
C ILE A 33 -10.78 1.44 -21.51
N LEU A 34 -10.44 0.91 -20.33
CA LEU A 34 -10.37 1.69 -19.09
C LEU A 34 -8.93 2.13 -18.87
N CYS A 35 -8.73 3.43 -18.75
CA CYS A 35 -7.43 4.06 -18.54
C CYS A 35 -7.53 5.14 -17.49
N HIS A 36 -6.39 5.52 -16.90
CA HIS A 36 -6.34 6.68 -16.01
C HIS A 36 -5.16 7.60 -16.31
N VAL A 37 -5.22 8.83 -15.82
CA VAL A 37 -4.19 9.86 -16.05
C VAL A 37 -3.67 10.51 -14.79
N ASP A 38 -4.26 10.23 -13.64
CA ASP A 38 -3.70 10.57 -12.33
C ASP A 38 -2.52 9.67 -11.99
N VAL A 39 -1.81 9.97 -10.93
CA VAL A 39 -0.61 9.26 -10.52
C VAL A 39 -0.46 9.31 -9.01
N VAL A 40 0.15 8.28 -8.42
CA VAL A 40 0.62 8.33 -7.03
C VAL A 40 1.71 9.39 -6.88
N PRO A 41 1.95 9.93 -5.66
CA PRO A 41 3.10 10.78 -5.40
C PRO A 41 4.41 10.14 -5.87
N GLU A 42 5.35 10.97 -6.27
CA GLU A 42 6.61 10.56 -6.88
C GLU A 42 7.44 9.62 -6.02
N GLY A 43 7.42 9.78 -4.69
CA GLY A 43 8.32 9.08 -3.77
C GLY A 43 9.76 9.58 -3.85
N ASP A 44 10.66 8.88 -3.17
CA ASP A 44 12.09 9.21 -3.08
C ASP A 44 12.94 8.37 -4.06
N GLY A 45 14.21 8.76 -4.27
CA GLY A 45 15.20 7.96 -5.00
C GLY A 45 15.27 8.18 -6.50
N TRP A 46 14.60 9.19 -7.03
CA TRP A 46 14.67 9.54 -8.44
C TRP A 46 16.05 10.07 -8.82
N SER A 47 16.54 9.62 -9.99
CA SER A 47 17.79 10.10 -10.59
C SER A 47 17.61 11.28 -11.56
N SER A 48 16.36 11.69 -11.79
CA SER A 48 15.94 12.82 -12.63
C SER A 48 14.64 13.40 -12.08
N ASP A 49 14.17 14.51 -12.61
CA ASP A 49 12.86 15.07 -12.25
C ASP A 49 11.76 14.01 -12.50
N PRO A 50 11.00 13.60 -11.47
CA PRO A 50 9.97 12.59 -11.61
C PRO A 50 8.84 12.96 -12.57
N PHE A 51 8.64 14.25 -12.85
CA PHE A 51 7.63 14.74 -13.80
C PHE A 51 8.22 15.30 -15.09
N GLY A 52 9.54 15.22 -15.26
CA GLY A 52 10.27 15.78 -16.40
C GLY A 52 10.18 14.96 -17.69
N ALA A 53 9.70 13.72 -17.65
CA ALA A 53 9.61 12.81 -18.80
C ALA A 53 10.94 12.69 -19.59
N GLU A 54 12.06 12.59 -18.89
CA GLU A 54 13.38 12.48 -19.49
C GLU A 54 13.49 11.24 -20.38
N ILE A 55 13.96 11.45 -21.62
CA ILE A 55 14.23 10.34 -22.55
C ILE A 55 15.74 10.05 -22.57
N ARG A 56 16.11 8.86 -22.14
CA ARG A 56 17.50 8.37 -22.21
C ARG A 56 17.55 6.88 -22.53
N ASN A 57 18.50 6.50 -23.36
CA ASN A 57 18.68 5.09 -23.78
C ASN A 57 17.40 4.43 -24.33
N GLY A 58 16.57 5.20 -25.07
CA GLY A 58 15.31 4.72 -25.65
C GLY A 58 14.17 4.46 -24.65
N ARG A 59 14.28 4.97 -23.42
CA ARG A 59 13.27 4.85 -22.37
C ARG A 59 12.84 6.20 -21.86
N ILE A 60 11.58 6.33 -21.46
CA ILE A 60 11.01 7.49 -20.76
C ILE A 60 11.10 7.23 -19.26
N TYR A 61 11.70 8.16 -18.52
CA TYR A 61 11.81 8.12 -17.07
C TYR A 61 10.92 9.21 -16.48
N ALA A 62 9.76 8.79 -15.96
CA ALA A 62 8.85 9.69 -15.24
C ALA A 62 7.83 8.91 -14.40
N ARG A 63 7.29 9.55 -13.36
CA ARG A 63 6.08 9.07 -12.67
C ARG A 63 4.92 9.11 -13.66
N GLY A 64 4.12 8.01 -13.73
CA GLY A 64 3.02 7.87 -14.69
C GLY A 64 3.44 7.47 -16.11
N ALA A 65 4.72 7.21 -16.38
CA ALA A 65 5.16 6.79 -17.71
C ALA A 65 4.68 5.38 -18.07
N ILE A 66 4.64 4.46 -17.11
CA ILE A 66 4.17 3.09 -17.29
C ILE A 66 2.78 2.88 -16.67
N ASP A 67 2.45 3.61 -15.65
CA ASP A 67 1.23 3.53 -14.86
C ASP A 67 0.60 4.94 -14.80
N ASP A 68 -0.41 5.25 -15.63
CA ASP A 68 -0.93 4.48 -16.77
C ASP A 68 -0.85 5.29 -18.08
N LYS A 69 -0.11 6.45 -18.12
CA LYS A 69 -0.09 7.35 -19.30
C LYS A 69 0.50 6.70 -20.56
N GLY A 70 1.49 5.81 -20.39
CA GLY A 70 2.08 5.06 -21.51
C GLY A 70 1.07 4.10 -22.14
N PRO A 71 0.47 3.15 -21.38
CA PRO A 71 -0.59 2.28 -21.86
C PRO A 71 -1.82 3.02 -22.37
N THR A 72 -2.24 4.11 -21.70
CA THR A 72 -3.27 5.03 -22.18
C THR A 72 -2.96 5.53 -23.60
N MET A 73 -1.74 6.02 -23.84
CA MET A 73 -1.36 6.49 -25.19
C MET A 73 -1.22 5.36 -26.19
N ALA A 74 -0.79 4.17 -25.76
CA ALA A 74 -0.75 2.98 -26.62
C ALA A 74 -2.16 2.59 -27.08
N ALA A 75 -3.14 2.54 -26.17
CA ALA A 75 -4.54 2.29 -26.48
C ALA A 75 -5.12 3.37 -27.42
N TYR A 76 -4.82 4.65 -27.17
CA TYR A 76 -5.23 5.75 -28.05
C TYR A 76 -4.71 5.60 -29.48
N HIS A 77 -3.42 5.29 -29.63
CA HIS A 77 -2.82 5.08 -30.94
C HIS A 77 -3.34 3.80 -31.62
N ALA A 78 -3.66 2.74 -30.88
CA ALA A 78 -4.32 1.56 -31.42
C ALA A 78 -5.70 1.92 -31.99
N MET A 79 -6.50 2.74 -31.30
CA MET A 79 -7.78 3.23 -31.84
C MET A 79 -7.57 4.04 -33.13
N LYS A 80 -6.55 4.91 -33.18
CA LYS A 80 -6.21 5.64 -34.43
C LYS A 80 -5.88 4.71 -35.57
N LEU A 81 -5.04 3.72 -35.35
CA LEU A 81 -4.65 2.75 -36.36
C LEU A 81 -5.85 1.96 -36.88
N VAL A 82 -6.73 1.48 -35.99
CA VAL A 82 -7.96 0.76 -36.40
C VAL A 82 -8.84 1.65 -37.29
N ARG A 83 -9.00 2.92 -36.95
CA ARG A 83 -9.76 3.87 -37.77
C ARG A 83 -9.08 4.16 -39.11
N GLU A 84 -7.76 4.29 -39.16
CA GLU A 84 -7.00 4.52 -40.38
C GLU A 84 -7.03 3.33 -41.33
N LEU A 85 -7.23 2.11 -40.84
CA LEU A 85 -7.47 0.92 -41.70
C LEU A 85 -8.76 1.02 -42.46
N GLY A 86 -9.73 1.83 -42.06
CA GLY A 86 -10.96 2.11 -42.77
C GLY A 86 -11.96 0.95 -42.78
N GLU A 87 -11.74 -0.09 -42.00
CA GLU A 87 -12.69 -1.19 -41.87
C GLU A 87 -13.94 -0.76 -41.09
N PRO A 88 -15.15 -1.13 -41.53
CA PRO A 88 -16.37 -0.76 -40.81
C PRO A 88 -16.44 -1.47 -39.46
N LEU A 89 -16.62 -0.70 -38.40
CA LEU A 89 -16.85 -1.22 -37.07
C LEU A 89 -18.34 -1.39 -36.82
N ASN A 90 -18.75 -2.58 -36.43
CA ASN A 90 -20.15 -2.91 -36.08
C ASN A 90 -20.39 -2.79 -34.55
N LYS A 91 -19.42 -2.30 -33.81
CA LYS A 91 -19.48 -2.01 -32.38
C LYS A 91 -18.83 -0.67 -32.12
N ARG A 92 -19.30 0.01 -31.08
CA ARG A 92 -18.61 1.20 -30.55
C ARG A 92 -17.42 0.77 -29.72
N VAL A 93 -16.33 1.51 -29.85
CA VAL A 93 -15.15 1.37 -28.98
C VAL A 93 -14.98 2.66 -28.23
N ARG A 94 -14.98 2.58 -26.91
CA ARG A 94 -14.90 3.73 -26.01
C ARG A 94 -13.73 3.60 -25.06
N MET A 95 -12.80 4.52 -25.16
CA MET A 95 -11.71 4.69 -24.20
C MET A 95 -12.19 5.60 -23.09
N ILE A 96 -12.36 5.06 -21.91
CA ILE A 96 -12.78 5.77 -20.70
C ILE A 96 -11.53 6.17 -19.95
N ILE A 97 -11.45 7.46 -19.56
CA ILE A 97 -10.27 8.04 -18.94
C ILE A 97 -10.66 8.55 -17.56
N GLY A 98 -10.13 7.94 -16.51
CA GLY A 98 -10.28 8.33 -15.12
C GLY A 98 -9.22 9.33 -14.67
N THR A 99 -9.50 10.04 -13.59
CA THR A 99 -8.59 11.03 -12.98
C THR A 99 -8.42 10.83 -11.47
N ASP A 100 -8.83 9.68 -10.92
CA ASP A 100 -8.84 9.38 -9.48
C ASP A 100 -8.75 7.85 -9.24
N GLU A 101 -8.03 7.12 -10.13
CA GLU A 101 -7.83 5.67 -10.01
C GLU A 101 -6.97 5.34 -8.80
N GLU A 102 -5.89 6.09 -8.64
CA GLU A 102 -4.86 5.89 -7.63
C GLU A 102 -5.30 6.28 -6.19
N SER A 103 -6.55 6.68 -6.01
CA SER A 103 -7.03 7.12 -4.70
C SER A 103 -8.45 6.63 -4.37
N ASN A 104 -9.49 7.28 -4.80
CA ASN A 104 -10.86 7.04 -4.30
C ASN A 104 -11.86 6.53 -5.34
N TRP A 105 -11.47 6.39 -6.60
CA TRP A 105 -12.30 5.90 -7.71
C TRP A 105 -13.57 6.74 -7.99
N ARG A 106 -13.69 7.93 -7.45
CA ARG A 106 -14.86 8.82 -7.65
C ARG A 106 -15.11 9.13 -9.13
N CYS A 107 -14.05 9.12 -9.93
CA CYS A 107 -14.17 9.31 -11.39
C CYS A 107 -14.95 8.18 -12.04
N VAL A 108 -14.76 6.94 -11.62
CA VAL A 108 -15.46 5.75 -12.13
C VAL A 108 -16.90 5.76 -11.65
N ASP A 109 -17.13 6.00 -10.35
CA ASP A 109 -18.49 6.09 -9.78
C ASP A 109 -19.31 7.14 -10.52
N ARG A 110 -18.78 8.37 -10.64
CA ARG A 110 -19.47 9.46 -11.33
C ARG A 110 -19.69 9.19 -12.80
N TYR A 111 -18.71 8.55 -13.48
CA TYR A 111 -18.83 8.23 -14.88
C TYR A 111 -20.00 7.30 -15.15
N PHE A 112 -20.12 6.19 -14.41
CA PHE A 112 -21.19 5.20 -14.60
C PHE A 112 -22.54 5.56 -13.98
N GLU A 113 -22.64 6.68 -13.27
CA GLU A 113 -23.93 7.29 -12.94
C GLU A 113 -24.63 7.92 -14.17
N VAL A 114 -23.86 8.36 -15.17
CA VAL A 114 -24.36 9.13 -16.31
C VAL A 114 -24.06 8.52 -17.68
N GLU A 115 -23.19 7.54 -17.75
CA GLU A 115 -22.79 6.84 -18.95
C GLU A 115 -23.10 5.33 -18.85
N GLU A 116 -23.31 4.72 -20.00
CA GLU A 116 -23.56 3.27 -20.08
C GLU A 116 -22.30 2.46 -19.76
N MET A 117 -22.50 1.32 -19.10
CA MET A 117 -21.45 0.34 -18.83
C MET A 117 -21.13 -0.43 -20.12
N PRO A 118 -19.84 -0.58 -20.51
CA PRO A 118 -19.45 -1.47 -21.61
C PRO A 118 -19.88 -2.91 -21.37
N SER A 119 -20.29 -3.61 -22.43
CA SER A 119 -20.64 -5.03 -22.35
C SER A 119 -19.42 -5.94 -22.25
N ILE A 120 -18.27 -5.49 -22.73
CA ILE A 120 -16.96 -6.13 -22.63
C ILE A 120 -15.90 -5.03 -22.60
N GLY A 121 -14.78 -5.27 -21.96
CA GLY A 121 -13.69 -4.29 -21.90
C GLY A 121 -12.40 -4.87 -21.36
N PHE A 122 -11.38 -4.04 -21.36
CA PHE A 122 -10.10 -4.31 -20.72
C PHE A 122 -9.49 -3.01 -20.18
N ALA A 123 -8.63 -3.15 -19.19
CA ALA A 123 -7.78 -2.08 -18.70
C ALA A 123 -6.33 -2.40 -19.09
N PRO A 124 -5.63 -1.56 -19.84
CA PRO A 124 -4.24 -1.80 -20.23
C PRO A 124 -3.25 -1.48 -19.11
N ASP A 125 -3.72 -1.34 -17.90
CA ASP A 125 -3.02 -0.96 -16.68
C ASP A 125 -2.47 -2.18 -15.92
N ALA A 126 -1.86 -3.11 -16.63
CA ALA A 126 -1.30 -4.33 -16.07
C ALA A 126 -0.28 -4.98 -17.01
N ASP A 127 0.44 -5.98 -16.50
CA ASP A 127 1.37 -6.79 -17.26
C ASP A 127 0.66 -7.72 -18.25
N PHE A 128 1.40 -8.12 -19.29
CA PHE A 128 0.95 -9.14 -20.24
C PHE A 128 1.26 -10.56 -19.71
N PRO A 129 0.49 -11.60 -20.11
CA PRO A 129 -0.53 -11.56 -21.18
C PRO A 129 -1.87 -10.97 -20.73
N ILE A 130 -2.63 -11.60 -19.86
CA ILE A 130 -3.93 -11.13 -19.38
C ILE A 130 -4.04 -11.48 -17.91
N ILE A 131 -4.35 -10.48 -17.09
CA ILE A 131 -4.74 -10.66 -15.70
C ILE A 131 -6.26 -10.78 -15.67
N SER A 132 -6.75 -11.94 -15.28
CA SER A 132 -8.18 -12.28 -15.26
C SER A 132 -8.80 -12.25 -13.87
N ALA A 133 -7.97 -12.16 -12.83
CA ALA A 133 -8.39 -12.06 -11.44
C ALA A 133 -7.34 -11.34 -10.60
N GLU A 134 -7.78 -10.57 -9.63
CA GLU A 134 -6.93 -9.86 -8.67
C GLU A 134 -7.38 -10.17 -7.24
N LYS A 135 -6.44 -10.06 -6.31
CA LYS A 135 -6.75 -10.17 -4.88
C LYS A 135 -7.54 -8.95 -4.41
N GLY A 136 -8.50 -9.18 -3.55
CA GLY A 136 -9.12 -8.08 -2.82
C GLY A 136 -8.13 -7.40 -1.88
N ILE A 137 -8.39 -6.12 -1.57
CA ILE A 137 -7.54 -5.28 -0.71
C ILE A 137 -8.32 -4.89 0.52
N TRP A 138 -7.69 -5.02 1.68
CA TRP A 138 -8.20 -4.47 2.92
C TRP A 138 -7.12 -3.70 3.66
N ASP A 139 -7.28 -2.40 3.68
CA ASP A 139 -6.46 -1.50 4.48
C ASP A 139 -7.19 -1.19 5.79
N PHE A 140 -6.54 -1.50 6.91
CA PHE A 140 -7.11 -1.30 8.24
C PHE A 140 -6.03 -0.94 9.26
N SER A 141 -6.46 -0.41 10.39
CA SER A 141 -5.58 -0.16 11.52
C SER A 141 -6.06 -0.94 12.74
N VAL A 142 -5.09 -1.40 13.51
CA VAL A 142 -5.34 -1.97 14.84
C VAL A 142 -4.91 -0.94 15.87
N ILE A 143 -5.83 -0.59 16.75
CA ILE A 143 -5.61 0.40 17.81
C ILE A 143 -5.36 -0.34 19.13
N HIS A 144 -4.24 -0.04 19.75
CA HIS A 144 -3.91 -0.43 21.12
C HIS A 144 -4.22 0.78 22.02
N PRO A 145 -5.33 0.74 22.77
CA PRO A 145 -5.76 1.87 23.58
C PRO A 145 -4.72 2.23 24.64
N ALA A 146 -4.58 3.51 24.93
CA ALA A 146 -3.76 3.98 26.04
C ALA A 146 -4.19 3.32 27.35
N ASP A 147 -3.22 2.96 28.19
CA ASP A 147 -3.52 2.49 29.55
C ASP A 147 -3.96 3.68 30.42
N ALA A 148 -5.18 3.58 30.98
CA ALA A 148 -5.84 4.66 31.72
C ALA A 148 -5.21 4.95 33.10
N GLY A 149 -3.92 4.61 33.30
CA GLY A 149 -3.26 5.24 34.41
C GLY A 149 -2.56 4.43 35.49
N ASN A 150 -2.04 3.27 35.19
CA ASN A 150 -1.15 2.57 36.13
C ASN A 150 0.18 2.14 35.49
N GLY A 151 0.81 3.02 34.72
CA GLY A 151 2.17 2.77 34.25
C GLY A 151 3.11 2.63 35.47
N THR A 152 3.39 1.39 35.88
CA THR A 152 4.50 1.13 36.78
C THR A 152 5.75 1.62 36.07
N ASN A 153 6.51 2.52 36.73
CA ASN A 153 7.80 2.94 36.19
C ASN A 153 8.68 1.67 36.08
N SER A 154 9.00 1.30 34.86
CA SER A 154 10.05 0.32 34.61
C SER A 154 11.39 1.04 34.46
N ASP A 155 12.49 0.31 34.64
CA ASP A 155 13.83 0.88 34.44
C ASP A 155 14.09 1.31 33.00
N VAL A 156 13.25 0.79 32.07
CA VAL A 156 13.28 1.10 30.63
C VAL A 156 11.86 1.46 30.17
N ASN A 157 11.71 2.62 29.56
CA ASN A 157 10.44 3.12 29.06
C ASN A 157 10.55 3.51 27.58
N VAL A 158 9.74 2.91 26.71
CA VAL A 158 9.61 3.39 25.34
C VAL A 158 8.69 4.61 25.35
N ILE A 159 9.23 5.77 24.99
CA ILE A 159 8.48 7.03 24.95
C ILE A 159 7.71 7.14 23.63
N LYS A 160 8.37 6.78 22.53
CA LYS A 160 7.82 6.83 21.18
C LYS A 160 8.46 5.76 20.32
N PHE A 161 7.66 5.16 19.43
CA PHE A 161 8.15 4.32 18.35
C PHE A 161 7.34 4.62 17.10
N SER A 162 8.02 4.75 15.96
CA SER A 162 7.36 5.01 14.66
C SER A 162 8.11 4.35 13.52
N SER A 163 7.34 3.85 12.55
CA SER A 163 7.89 3.27 11.32
C SER A 163 6.84 3.33 10.21
N GLY A 164 7.30 3.54 8.98
CA GLY A 164 6.46 3.57 7.80
C GLY A 164 5.61 4.83 7.64
N ARG A 165 5.10 5.00 6.42
CA ARG A 165 4.27 6.16 6.04
C ARG A 165 2.95 5.73 5.39
N ARG A 166 2.90 4.53 4.79
CA ARG A 166 1.76 3.98 4.06
C ARG A 166 1.60 2.49 4.33
N THR A 167 0.36 2.03 4.38
CA THR A 167 0.03 0.62 4.61
C THR A 167 0.48 -0.28 3.46
N ASN A 168 0.45 0.22 2.23
CA ASN A 168 0.79 -0.52 1.02
C ASN A 168 2.31 -0.61 0.72
N MET A 169 3.17 -0.19 1.67
CA MET A 169 4.63 -0.29 1.54
C MET A 169 5.24 -0.95 2.77
N VAL A 170 6.26 -1.78 2.55
CA VAL A 170 7.11 -2.30 3.64
C VAL A 170 7.97 -1.17 4.17
N PRO A 171 7.92 -0.85 5.48
CA PRO A 171 8.74 0.21 6.07
C PRO A 171 10.23 -0.05 5.97
N ASP A 172 10.95 0.88 5.38
CA ASP A 172 12.41 0.85 5.21
C ASP A 172 13.17 1.61 6.31
N PHE A 173 12.44 2.30 7.20
CA PHE A 173 13.02 3.03 8.32
C PHE A 173 12.12 2.97 9.56
N ALA A 174 12.75 2.85 10.73
CA ALA A 174 12.07 2.90 12.02
C ALA A 174 12.90 3.67 13.04
N THR A 175 12.22 4.33 13.98
CA THR A 175 12.84 5.03 15.10
C THR A 175 12.13 4.70 16.40
N ALA A 176 12.91 4.68 17.52
CA ALA A 176 12.35 4.64 18.86
C ALA A 176 13.13 5.57 19.80
N ILE A 177 12.42 6.24 20.70
CA ILE A 177 12.99 6.98 21.82
C ILE A 177 12.74 6.15 23.07
N VAL A 178 13.82 5.72 23.69
CA VAL A 178 13.78 4.89 24.90
C VAL A 178 14.43 5.67 26.04
N GLU A 179 13.71 5.84 27.15
CA GLU A 179 14.23 6.37 28.40
C GLU A 179 14.67 5.21 29.29
N ALA A 180 15.86 5.29 29.85
CA ALA A 180 16.42 4.24 30.68
C ALA A 180 17.33 4.82 31.77
N ALA A 181 17.47 4.10 32.89
CA ALA A 181 18.44 4.44 33.95
C ALA A 181 19.88 4.37 33.40
N ASN A 182 20.16 3.43 32.50
CA ASN A 182 21.46 3.29 31.82
C ASN A 182 21.27 3.29 30.29
N PRO A 183 21.19 4.46 29.62
CA PRO A 183 21.01 4.54 28.17
C PRO A 183 22.16 3.92 27.36
N ALA A 184 23.38 3.94 27.92
CA ALA A 184 24.55 3.36 27.26
C ALA A 184 24.44 1.81 27.15
N GLU A 185 23.90 1.17 28.17
CA GLU A 185 23.66 -0.27 28.17
C GLU A 185 22.59 -0.65 27.10
N VAL A 186 21.49 0.10 27.03
CA VAL A 186 20.48 -0.11 25.97
C VAL A 186 21.10 0.06 24.59
N ALA A 187 21.94 1.08 24.41
CA ALA A 187 22.65 1.31 23.16
C ALA A 187 23.60 0.16 22.79
N ALA A 188 24.36 -0.36 23.76
CA ALA A 188 25.26 -1.49 23.55
C ALA A 188 24.48 -2.76 23.17
N ASN A 189 23.43 -3.10 23.90
CA ASN A 189 22.57 -4.24 23.62
C ASN A 189 21.92 -4.13 22.22
N TYR A 190 21.57 -2.92 21.79
CA TYR A 190 21.04 -2.69 20.46
C TYR A 190 22.10 -2.91 19.37
N GLN A 191 23.34 -2.46 19.58
CA GLN A 191 24.43 -2.70 18.64
C GLN A 191 24.75 -4.21 18.51
N ASP A 192 24.72 -4.95 19.61
CA ASP A 192 24.88 -6.41 19.61
C ASP A 192 23.74 -7.08 18.85
N TYR A 193 22.50 -6.60 19.02
CA TYR A 193 21.34 -7.08 18.27
C TYR A 193 21.51 -6.83 16.77
N LEU A 194 21.90 -5.62 16.36
CA LEU A 194 22.15 -5.29 14.94
C LEU A 194 23.22 -6.20 14.33
N GLN A 195 24.32 -6.42 15.05
CA GLN A 195 25.39 -7.30 14.59
C GLN A 195 24.94 -8.74 14.46
N LYS A 196 24.27 -9.27 15.50
CA LYS A 196 23.77 -10.66 15.53
C LYS A 196 22.87 -10.99 14.35
N TYR A 197 22.00 -10.06 13.94
CA TYR A 197 21.03 -10.28 12.87
C TYR A 197 21.44 -9.64 11.54
N SER A 198 22.66 -9.14 11.43
CA SER A 198 23.17 -8.46 10.21
C SER A 198 22.26 -7.33 9.74
N LEU A 199 21.76 -6.53 10.69
CA LEU A 199 20.87 -5.40 10.47
C LEU A 199 21.68 -4.09 10.40
N LYS A 200 21.10 -3.07 9.77
CA LYS A 200 21.67 -1.72 9.69
C LYS A 200 20.86 -0.77 10.60
N GLY A 201 21.55 0.02 11.38
CA GLY A 201 20.91 0.98 12.27
C GLY A 201 21.95 1.65 13.17
N GLN A 202 21.48 2.48 14.07
CA GLN A 202 22.34 3.12 15.08
C GLN A 202 21.59 3.38 16.39
N ALA A 203 22.34 3.53 17.47
CA ALA A 203 21.85 3.97 18.74
C ALA A 203 22.63 5.23 19.17
N VAL A 204 21.90 6.29 19.52
CA VAL A 204 22.47 7.57 19.92
C VAL A 204 22.02 7.88 21.37
N PRO A 205 22.87 7.61 22.38
CA PRO A 205 22.57 7.95 23.77
C PRO A 205 22.51 9.47 24.00
N GLN A 206 21.50 9.92 24.75
CA GLN A 206 21.28 11.34 25.11
C GLN A 206 20.80 11.43 26.54
N LYS A 207 21.66 11.89 27.47
CA LYS A 207 21.32 12.02 28.91
C LYS A 207 20.67 10.75 29.48
N ASN A 208 19.37 10.76 29.73
CA ASN A 208 18.56 9.64 30.22
C ASN A 208 17.80 8.88 29.14
N GLN A 209 18.05 9.18 27.84
CA GLN A 209 17.36 8.57 26.70
C GLN A 209 18.36 8.01 25.70
N VAL A 210 17.87 7.15 24.84
CA VAL A 210 18.57 6.69 23.64
C VAL A 210 17.62 6.76 22.45
N LEU A 211 18.09 7.35 21.35
CA LEU A 211 17.44 7.27 20.06
C LEU A 211 17.96 6.03 19.36
N LEU A 212 17.06 5.13 19.02
CA LEU A 212 17.32 3.94 18.22
C LEU A 212 16.79 4.16 16.80
N GLU A 213 17.60 3.82 15.80
CA GLU A 213 17.22 3.87 14.39
C GLU A 213 17.49 2.53 13.73
N MET A 214 16.58 2.07 12.90
CA MET A 214 16.66 0.83 12.12
C MET A 214 16.45 1.12 10.66
N ASN A 215 17.33 0.62 9.79
CA ASN A 215 17.16 0.66 8.34
C ASN A 215 16.70 -0.71 7.84
N GLY A 216 15.70 -0.70 6.97
CA GLY A 216 15.17 -1.85 6.28
C GLY A 216 15.35 -1.76 4.76
N VAL A 217 14.44 -2.39 4.04
CA VAL A 217 14.34 -2.34 2.57
C VAL A 217 12.87 -2.23 2.20
N SER A 218 12.51 -1.21 1.46
CA SER A 218 11.15 -1.01 1.01
C SER A 218 10.76 -2.03 -0.07
N ALA A 219 9.50 -2.42 -0.07
CA ALA A 219 8.86 -3.22 -1.10
C ALA A 219 7.36 -2.95 -1.10
N HIS A 220 6.67 -3.26 -2.19
CA HIS A 220 5.23 -3.15 -2.25
C HIS A 220 4.53 -4.21 -1.38
N ALA A 221 3.43 -3.85 -0.73
CA ALA A 221 2.69 -4.73 0.19
C ALA A 221 2.06 -5.97 -0.47
N MET A 222 1.98 -6.00 -1.80
CA MET A 222 1.51 -7.19 -2.51
C MET A 222 2.41 -8.41 -2.26
N GLU A 223 3.73 -8.19 -2.04
CA GLU A 223 4.68 -9.25 -1.64
C GLU A 223 5.68 -8.70 -0.61
N PRO A 224 5.30 -8.69 0.68
CA PRO A 224 6.14 -8.10 1.74
C PRO A 224 7.49 -8.79 1.92
N LYS A 225 7.62 -10.05 1.50
CA LYS A 225 8.90 -10.80 1.56
C LYS A 225 10.02 -10.20 0.73
N ASN A 226 9.69 -9.39 -0.28
CA ASN A 226 10.68 -8.69 -1.10
C ASN A 226 11.36 -7.53 -0.37
N GLY A 227 10.81 -7.12 0.78
CA GLY A 227 11.35 -6.08 1.62
C GLY A 227 11.97 -6.59 2.92
N LYS A 228 12.49 -5.66 3.72
CA LYS A 228 12.90 -5.88 5.11
C LYS A 228 12.24 -4.82 5.98
N ASN A 229 11.22 -5.21 6.75
CA ASN A 229 10.43 -4.28 7.55
C ASN A 229 11.19 -3.80 8.78
N ALA A 230 11.65 -2.55 8.73
CA ALA A 230 12.42 -1.92 9.82
C ALA A 230 11.62 -1.84 11.12
N GLY A 231 10.29 -1.60 11.03
CA GLY A 231 9.41 -1.52 12.19
C GLY A 231 9.32 -2.84 12.94
N LEU A 232 9.15 -3.95 12.22
CA LEU A 232 9.11 -5.28 12.84
C LEU A 232 10.43 -5.62 13.54
N HIS A 233 11.56 -5.40 12.87
CA HIS A 233 12.87 -5.70 13.47
C HIS A 233 13.17 -4.85 14.70
N LEU A 234 12.87 -3.54 14.69
CA LEU A 234 13.07 -2.70 15.87
C LEU A 234 12.09 -3.06 17.00
N ALA A 235 10.84 -3.39 16.68
CA ALA A 235 9.84 -3.82 17.66
C ALA A 235 10.24 -5.13 18.37
N VAL A 236 10.86 -6.08 17.66
CA VAL A 236 11.39 -7.32 18.27
C VAL A 236 12.48 -7.01 19.30
N PHE A 237 13.41 -6.11 18.98
CA PHE A 237 14.40 -5.68 19.97
C PHE A 237 13.75 -5.05 21.21
N LEU A 238 12.78 -4.14 20.99
CA LEU A 238 12.06 -3.49 22.09
C LEU A 238 11.27 -4.49 22.93
N ALA A 239 10.66 -5.50 22.31
CA ALA A 239 9.91 -6.55 23.02
C ALA A 239 10.78 -7.36 24.00
N ASP A 240 12.09 -7.45 23.79
CA ASP A 240 13.02 -8.18 24.65
C ASP A 240 13.51 -7.37 25.85
N LEU A 241 13.21 -6.07 25.90
CA LEU A 241 13.51 -5.22 27.04
C LEU A 241 12.51 -5.45 28.20
N THR A 242 12.92 -5.06 29.42
CA THR A 242 12.05 -5.04 30.59
C THR A 242 11.20 -3.78 30.55
N LEU A 243 10.02 -3.87 29.94
CA LEU A 243 9.10 -2.77 29.72
C LEU A 243 7.95 -2.77 30.73
N ASP A 244 7.27 -1.62 30.83
CA ASP A 244 5.96 -1.55 31.49
C ASP A 244 4.92 -2.43 30.76
N PRO A 245 3.82 -2.84 31.43
CA PRO A 245 2.86 -3.78 30.85
C PRO A 245 2.23 -3.33 29.53
N HIS A 246 1.99 -2.02 29.37
CA HIS A 246 1.38 -1.45 28.16
C HIS A 246 2.33 -1.55 26.94
N ALA A 247 3.56 -1.07 27.10
CA ALA A 247 4.60 -1.21 26.08
C ALA A 247 4.87 -2.69 25.78
N LYS A 248 4.97 -3.52 26.81
CA LYS A 248 5.19 -4.96 26.67
C LYS A 248 4.11 -5.63 25.84
N ALA A 249 2.84 -5.32 26.08
CA ALA A 249 1.72 -5.90 25.31
C ALA A 249 1.82 -5.52 23.82
N TYR A 250 2.06 -4.25 23.50
CA TYR A 250 2.18 -3.77 22.12
C TYR A 250 3.34 -4.43 21.36
N PHE A 251 4.55 -4.41 21.93
CA PHE A 251 5.73 -4.96 21.26
C PHE A 251 5.73 -6.49 21.22
N THR A 252 5.18 -7.18 22.25
CA THR A 252 5.02 -8.63 22.24
C THR A 252 4.01 -9.06 21.18
N PHE A 253 2.90 -8.33 21.02
CA PHE A 253 1.94 -8.60 19.92
C PHE A 253 2.64 -8.55 18.55
N ILE A 254 3.46 -7.51 18.30
CA ILE A 254 4.21 -7.39 17.04
C ILE A 254 5.17 -8.57 16.87
N LYS A 255 5.94 -8.89 17.91
CA LYS A 255 6.90 -10.00 17.88
C LYS A 255 6.25 -11.35 17.62
N ASP A 256 5.17 -11.66 18.32
CA ASP A 256 4.58 -12.99 18.31
C ASP A 256 3.60 -13.19 17.16
N ARG A 257 2.99 -12.11 16.63
CA ARG A 257 1.92 -12.19 15.64
C ARG A 257 2.29 -11.70 14.25
N LEU A 258 3.30 -10.83 14.13
CA LEU A 258 3.60 -10.18 12.87
C LEU A 258 5.02 -10.45 12.35
N PHE A 259 5.98 -10.70 13.27
CA PHE A 259 7.36 -10.88 12.86
C PHE A 259 7.55 -12.16 12.06
N GLU A 260 8.19 -12.04 10.91
CA GLU A 260 8.44 -13.14 9.94
C GLU A 260 7.18 -13.85 9.42
N ASP A 261 5.98 -13.23 9.58
CA ASP A 261 4.72 -13.80 9.10
C ASP A 261 3.98 -12.83 8.18
N SER A 262 4.39 -12.78 6.93
CA SER A 262 3.69 -12.01 5.89
C SER A 262 2.51 -12.75 5.25
N ARG A 263 2.14 -13.94 5.75
CA ARG A 263 1.00 -14.74 5.26
C ARG A 263 -0.15 -14.80 6.24
N GLY A 264 0.00 -14.22 7.44
CA GLY A 264 -1.04 -14.13 8.46
C GLY A 264 -1.33 -15.45 9.18
N ASN A 265 -0.36 -16.37 9.22
CA ASN A 265 -0.50 -17.63 9.97
C ASN A 265 -0.74 -17.37 11.46
N ASN A 266 0.10 -16.50 12.05
CA ASN A 266 0.03 -16.17 13.48
C ASN A 266 -1.19 -15.27 13.82
N LEU A 267 -1.75 -14.57 12.82
CA LEU A 267 -3.02 -13.86 12.94
C LEU A 267 -4.23 -14.77 12.72
N GLY A 268 -4.01 -15.99 12.18
CA GLY A 268 -5.05 -16.95 11.89
C GLY A 268 -5.91 -16.58 10.67
N VAL A 269 -5.35 -15.82 9.71
CA VAL A 269 -6.01 -15.42 8.45
C VAL A 269 -5.35 -16.02 7.21
N ALA A 270 -4.32 -16.84 7.39
CA ALA A 270 -3.64 -17.47 6.27
C ALA A 270 -4.63 -18.23 5.37
N TYR A 271 -4.54 -17.97 4.08
CA TYR A 271 -5.41 -18.54 3.06
C TYR A 271 -4.70 -18.58 1.71
N SER A 272 -5.12 -19.50 0.84
CA SER A 272 -4.61 -19.58 -0.53
C SER A 272 -5.65 -20.21 -1.44
N ASP A 273 -5.70 -19.75 -2.70
CA ASP A 273 -6.46 -20.41 -3.75
C ASP A 273 -5.62 -20.64 -5.02
N GLU A 274 -6.18 -21.41 -5.96
CA GLU A 274 -5.47 -21.73 -7.22
C GLU A 274 -5.44 -20.55 -8.20
N GLN A 275 -6.37 -19.60 -8.09
CA GLN A 275 -6.50 -18.49 -9.03
C GLN A 275 -5.55 -17.34 -8.70
N THR A 276 -5.49 -16.97 -7.42
CA THR A 276 -4.77 -15.76 -6.97
C THR A 276 -3.65 -16.04 -5.96
N GLY A 277 -3.48 -17.30 -5.54
CA GLY A 277 -2.39 -17.72 -4.67
C GLY A 277 -2.58 -17.34 -3.20
N GLU A 278 -1.48 -17.15 -2.46
CA GLU A 278 -1.48 -16.94 -1.01
C GLU A 278 -1.93 -15.53 -0.62
N LEU A 279 -2.70 -15.43 0.47
CA LEU A 279 -2.95 -14.16 1.18
C LEU A 279 -1.64 -13.53 1.64
N THR A 280 -1.57 -12.19 1.60
CA THR A 280 -0.44 -11.44 2.16
C THR A 280 -0.91 -10.41 3.18
N VAL A 281 -0.10 -10.20 4.21
CA VAL A 281 -0.30 -9.19 5.25
C VAL A 281 0.95 -8.35 5.38
N ASN A 282 0.83 -7.05 5.14
CA ASN A 282 1.88 -6.08 5.41
C ASN A 282 1.49 -5.20 6.60
N ALA A 283 2.33 -5.15 7.63
CA ALA A 283 2.27 -4.13 8.67
C ALA A 283 3.11 -2.94 8.18
N GLY A 284 2.43 -1.94 7.61
CA GLY A 284 3.07 -0.85 6.87
C GLY A 284 3.26 0.44 7.65
N VAL A 285 2.54 0.64 8.76
CA VAL A 285 2.64 1.85 9.60
C VAL A 285 2.59 1.46 11.06
N PHE A 286 3.54 1.97 11.85
CA PHE A 286 3.59 1.74 13.29
C PHE A 286 3.67 3.07 14.02
N ASN A 287 2.83 3.23 15.02
CA ASN A 287 2.87 4.36 15.95
C ASN A 287 2.65 3.85 17.36
N TYR A 288 3.62 4.08 18.22
CA TYR A 288 3.51 3.86 19.67
C TYR A 288 3.78 5.16 20.40
N SER A 289 2.97 5.45 21.40
CA SER A 289 3.16 6.56 22.34
C SER A 289 2.89 6.09 23.75
N LYS A 290 3.79 6.40 24.69
CA LYS A 290 3.60 6.08 26.12
C LYS A 290 2.35 6.75 26.72
N GLN A 291 1.92 7.90 26.18
CA GLN A 291 0.85 8.73 26.76
C GLN A 291 -0.44 8.72 25.95
N GLY A 292 -0.55 7.91 24.90
CA GLY A 292 -1.70 7.90 24.02
C GLY A 292 -1.96 6.55 23.38
N ASP A 293 -3.02 6.49 22.60
CA ASP A 293 -3.32 5.31 21.79
C ASP A 293 -2.16 5.02 20.85
N SER A 294 -1.87 3.75 20.71
CA SER A 294 -0.88 3.24 19.76
C SER A 294 -1.59 2.51 18.62
N SER A 295 -0.97 2.43 17.46
CA SER A 295 -1.61 1.84 16.30
C SER A 295 -0.64 1.08 15.40
N ILE A 296 -1.18 0.10 14.68
CA ILE A 296 -0.50 -0.60 13.59
C ILE A 296 -1.43 -0.54 12.38
N GLY A 297 -0.96 0.02 11.27
CA GLY A 297 -1.67 0.06 9.99
C GLY A 297 -1.26 -1.11 9.10
N PHE A 298 -2.25 -1.78 8.53
CA PHE A 298 -2.08 -2.98 7.71
C PHE A 298 -2.61 -2.76 6.31
N SER A 299 -1.97 -3.42 5.34
CA SER A 299 -2.54 -3.73 4.03
C SER A 299 -2.57 -5.24 3.85
N MET A 300 -3.76 -5.80 3.68
CA MET A 300 -3.98 -7.20 3.41
C MET A 300 -4.47 -7.42 1.98
N ARG A 301 -3.86 -8.37 1.27
CA ARG A 301 -4.30 -8.81 -0.05
C ARG A 301 -4.86 -10.22 0.08
N TYR A 302 -6.16 -10.39 -0.12
CA TYR A 302 -6.83 -11.66 0.08
C TYR A 302 -7.30 -12.29 -1.24
N PRO A 303 -7.19 -13.62 -1.37
CA PRO A 303 -7.59 -14.35 -2.57
C PRO A 303 -9.08 -14.19 -2.91
N VAL A 304 -9.45 -14.42 -4.18
CA VAL A 304 -10.82 -14.22 -4.68
C VAL A 304 -11.85 -15.16 -4.04
N THR A 305 -11.42 -16.32 -3.55
CA THR A 305 -12.31 -17.29 -2.86
C THR A 305 -12.34 -17.09 -1.34
N PHE A 306 -11.66 -16.06 -0.82
CA PHE A 306 -11.63 -15.78 0.61
C PHE A 306 -12.99 -15.24 1.07
N GLU A 307 -13.60 -15.91 2.04
CA GLU A 307 -14.90 -15.51 2.60
C GLU A 307 -14.77 -14.29 3.52
N TRP A 308 -14.69 -13.14 2.88
CA TRP A 308 -14.35 -11.86 3.47
C TRP A 308 -15.08 -11.53 4.78
N GLU A 309 -16.41 -11.52 4.77
CA GLU A 309 -17.20 -11.11 5.95
C GLU A 309 -16.95 -12.00 7.16
N GLN A 310 -16.89 -13.32 6.93
CA GLN A 310 -16.64 -14.29 7.99
C GLN A 310 -15.23 -14.17 8.56
N GLN A 311 -14.23 -14.04 7.70
CA GLN A 311 -12.84 -13.98 8.12
C GLN A 311 -12.48 -12.67 8.79
N LYS A 312 -13.07 -11.57 8.35
CA LYS A 312 -12.96 -10.26 8.98
C LYS A 312 -13.49 -10.31 10.41
N ALA A 313 -14.72 -10.81 10.61
CA ALA A 313 -15.32 -10.95 11.93
C ALA A 313 -14.48 -11.83 12.88
N ALA A 314 -13.95 -12.94 12.36
CA ALA A 314 -13.07 -13.83 13.13
C ALA A 314 -11.73 -13.17 13.51
N LEU A 315 -11.15 -12.34 12.63
CA LEU A 315 -9.96 -11.57 12.96
C LEU A 315 -10.25 -10.50 14.02
N GLU A 316 -11.33 -9.76 13.89
CA GLU A 316 -11.76 -8.76 14.86
C GLU A 316 -11.96 -9.38 16.26
N GLU A 317 -12.60 -10.55 16.36
CA GLU A 317 -12.76 -11.28 17.61
C GLU A 317 -11.42 -11.71 18.23
N ARG A 318 -10.49 -12.23 17.40
CA ARG A 318 -9.14 -12.61 17.87
C ARG A 318 -8.35 -11.41 18.39
N LEU A 319 -8.41 -10.28 17.70
CA LEU A 319 -7.73 -9.06 18.11
C LEU A 319 -8.33 -8.47 19.38
N ALA A 320 -9.64 -8.55 19.56
CA ALA A 320 -10.33 -8.12 20.78
C ALA A 320 -9.83 -8.88 22.03
N ALA A 321 -9.43 -10.15 21.89
CA ALA A 321 -8.82 -10.91 22.98
C ALA A 321 -7.49 -10.33 23.49
N TYR A 322 -6.82 -9.50 22.67
CA TYR A 322 -5.61 -8.74 23.05
C TYR A 322 -5.92 -7.29 23.43
N ASN A 323 -7.19 -6.95 23.68
CA ASN A 323 -7.65 -5.57 23.91
C ASN A 323 -7.33 -4.63 22.73
N LEU A 324 -7.28 -5.16 21.51
CA LEU A 324 -7.03 -4.42 20.30
C LEU A 324 -8.35 -4.14 19.57
N LYS A 325 -8.47 -2.96 18.97
CA LYS A 325 -9.66 -2.55 18.20
C LYS A 325 -9.29 -2.37 16.75
N VAL A 326 -10.06 -2.99 15.86
CA VAL A 326 -9.93 -2.77 14.42
C VAL A 326 -10.65 -1.48 14.04
N LYS A 327 -9.97 -0.67 13.23
CA LYS A 327 -10.53 0.50 12.56
C LYS A 327 -10.28 0.34 11.07
N THR A 328 -11.32 0.15 10.30
CA THR A 328 -11.25 0.13 8.83
C THR A 328 -10.94 1.55 8.36
N ASN A 329 -9.96 1.70 7.50
CA ASN A 329 -9.69 2.95 6.80
C ASN A 329 -10.72 3.03 5.67
N SER A 330 -11.55 4.05 5.71
CA SER A 330 -12.57 4.35 4.67
C SER A 330 -11.91 4.93 3.44
#